data_fd9e23fc3209304dce2ceea306ade4e4
#
_entry.id   fd9e23fc3209304dce2ceea306ade4e4
#
_cell.length_a   1.000
_cell.length_b   1.000
_cell.length_c   1.000
_cell.angle_alpha   90.00
_cell.angle_beta   90.00
_cell.angle_gamma   90.00
#
_symmetry.space_group_name_H-M   'P 1'
#
loop_
_entity.id
_entity.type
_entity.pdbx_description
1 polymer ?
#
loop_
_entity_poly.entity_id
_entity_poly.type
_entity_poly.pdbx_seq_one_letter_code
_entity_poly.pdbx_strand_id
1 'polypeptide(L)'
;MTSLDLLKNCPLFFELYDKEISKIVKHCSVYNFNDRDKIIEDGEEGNQIFVVLEGEAMVEKYTSEGRIQIQLLQSGDVFGEMALMGEKTRQADIVSSGPSHILEIEYESIFILFKKEPRIFGLLLFNCARLISKRLASLNKTIVELRNEVNRLQSEKAA
;
A
#
# COMPACT_ATOMS: atom_id res chain seq x y z
N MET A 1 11.80 -18.83 4.35
CA MET A 1 11.58 -17.58 5.09
C MET A 1 10.21 -17.71 5.76
N THR A 2 10.08 -17.50 7.04
CA THR A 2 8.77 -17.59 7.71
C THR A 2 7.96 -16.34 7.44
N SER A 3 6.62 -16.41 7.51
CA SER A 3 5.76 -15.23 7.36
C SER A 3 6.14 -14.09 8.33
N LEU A 4 6.65 -14.45 9.51
CA LEU A 4 7.13 -13.48 10.50
C LEU A 4 8.40 -12.76 10.05
N ASP A 5 9.35 -13.47 9.40
CA ASP A 5 10.58 -12.88 8.87
C ASP A 5 10.28 -11.86 7.77
N LEU A 6 9.26 -12.13 6.97
CA LEU A 6 8.80 -11.22 5.91
C LEU A 6 8.19 -9.96 6.53
N LEU A 7 7.36 -10.11 7.55
CA LEU A 7 6.73 -8.99 8.24
C LEU A 7 7.75 -8.09 8.99
N LYS A 8 8.84 -8.65 9.52
CA LYS A 8 9.94 -7.86 10.12
C LYS A 8 10.59 -6.90 9.14
N ASN A 9 10.67 -7.29 7.87
CA ASN A 9 11.26 -6.47 6.82
C ASN A 9 10.23 -5.51 6.16
N CYS A 10 8.95 -5.66 6.49
CA CYS A 10 7.90 -4.78 6.01
C CYS A 10 7.98 -3.42 6.73
N PRO A 11 7.99 -2.30 5.98
CA PRO A 11 8.08 -0.96 6.55
C PRO A 11 7.00 -0.61 7.57
N LEU A 12 5.81 -1.23 7.48
CA LEU A 12 4.72 -1.03 8.42
C LEU A 12 5.08 -1.49 9.84
N PHE A 13 5.89 -2.55 9.97
CA PHE A 13 6.28 -3.16 11.24
C PHE A 13 7.66 -2.74 11.71
N PHE A 14 8.25 -1.73 11.09
CA PHE A 14 9.58 -1.23 11.48
C PHE A 14 9.61 -0.81 12.96
N GLU A 15 10.69 -1.14 13.67
CA GLU A 15 10.89 -0.91 15.11
C GLU A 15 9.94 -1.68 16.06
N LEU A 16 9.10 -2.59 15.54
CA LEU A 16 8.31 -3.49 16.37
C LEU A 16 9.09 -4.78 16.67
N TYR A 17 8.98 -5.26 17.90
CA TYR A 17 9.53 -6.56 18.30
C TYR A 17 8.66 -7.72 17.81
N ASP A 18 9.23 -8.92 17.68
CA ASP A 18 8.52 -10.13 17.24
C ASP A 18 7.23 -10.40 18.00
N LYS A 19 7.27 -10.22 19.34
CA LYS A 19 6.10 -10.37 20.20
C LYS A 19 5.00 -9.35 19.90
N GLU A 20 5.38 -8.15 19.48
CA GLU A 20 4.45 -7.08 19.14
C GLU A 20 3.83 -7.32 17.76
N ILE A 21 4.63 -7.72 16.78
CA ILE A 21 4.13 -8.16 15.46
C ILE A 21 3.15 -9.32 15.63
N SER A 22 3.48 -10.31 16.44
CA SER A 22 2.60 -11.45 16.71
C SER A 22 1.26 -11.07 17.34
N LYS A 23 1.19 -9.97 18.12
CA LYS A 23 -0.07 -9.45 18.66
C LYS A 23 -0.95 -8.86 17.57
N ILE A 24 -0.36 -8.18 16.58
CA ILE A 24 -1.08 -7.59 15.44
C ILE A 24 -1.62 -8.71 14.55
N VAL A 25 -0.75 -9.63 14.14
CA VAL A 25 -1.05 -10.69 13.16
C VAL A 25 -2.17 -11.63 13.62
N LYS A 26 -2.37 -11.79 14.93
CA LYS A 26 -3.49 -12.58 15.48
C LYS A 26 -4.88 -12.05 15.08
N HIS A 27 -4.97 -10.81 14.67
CA HIS A 27 -6.19 -10.12 14.27
C HIS A 27 -6.20 -9.79 12.77
N CYS A 28 -5.33 -10.44 12.01
CA CYS A 28 -5.23 -10.26 10.57
C CYS A 28 -5.73 -11.48 9.84
N SER A 29 -6.17 -11.29 8.61
CA SER A 29 -6.55 -12.36 7.69
C SER A 29 -5.56 -12.42 6.53
N VAL A 30 -5.34 -13.62 5.97
CA VAL A 30 -4.53 -13.80 4.76
C VAL A 30 -5.44 -14.32 3.66
N TYR A 31 -5.42 -13.64 2.53
CA TYR A 31 -6.18 -13.99 1.35
C TYR A 31 -5.26 -14.42 0.21
N ASN A 32 -5.72 -15.37 -0.57
CA ASN A 32 -5.05 -15.85 -1.75
C ASN A 32 -5.78 -15.29 -2.98
N PHE A 33 -5.04 -14.70 -3.89
CA PHE A 33 -5.54 -14.15 -5.14
C PHE A 33 -4.87 -14.84 -6.32
N ASN A 34 -5.64 -15.07 -7.38
CA ASN A 34 -5.12 -15.50 -8.66
C ASN A 34 -4.74 -14.31 -9.52
N ASP A 35 -4.10 -14.59 -10.66
CA ASP A 35 -3.80 -13.51 -11.62
C ASP A 35 -5.05 -12.73 -12.02
N ARG A 36 -4.93 -11.41 -11.98
CA ARG A 36 -6.00 -10.44 -12.30
C ARG A 36 -7.19 -10.40 -11.33
N ASP A 37 -7.15 -11.14 -10.22
CA ASP A 37 -8.16 -10.95 -9.17
C ASP A 37 -8.07 -9.53 -8.60
N LYS A 38 -9.23 -8.89 -8.42
CA LYS A 38 -9.31 -7.55 -7.85
C LYS A 38 -9.20 -7.62 -6.32
N ILE A 39 -8.26 -6.89 -5.74
CA ILE A 39 -8.03 -6.79 -4.30
C ILE A 39 -8.73 -5.55 -3.75
N ILE A 40 -8.64 -4.42 -4.46
CA ILE A 40 -9.29 -3.14 -4.16
C ILE A 40 -9.92 -2.60 -5.43
N GLU A 41 -11.09 -1.98 -5.32
CA GLU A 41 -11.78 -1.28 -6.40
C GLU A 41 -11.69 0.24 -6.22
N ASP A 42 -11.36 0.96 -7.31
CA ASP A 42 -11.34 2.43 -7.33
C ASP A 42 -12.71 3.01 -6.99
N GLY A 43 -12.76 3.95 -6.05
CA GLY A 43 -13.98 4.61 -5.61
C GLY A 43 -14.76 3.87 -4.51
N GLU A 44 -14.43 2.61 -4.18
CA GLU A 44 -15.07 1.93 -3.04
C GLU A 44 -14.64 2.56 -1.71
N GLU A 45 -15.44 2.38 -0.67
CA GLU A 45 -15.03 2.69 0.70
C GLU A 45 -14.34 1.49 1.33
N GLY A 46 -13.21 1.75 2.00
CA GLY A 46 -12.45 0.72 2.68
C GLY A 46 -11.80 1.21 3.96
N ASN A 47 -11.63 0.30 4.89
CA ASN A 47 -11.04 0.54 6.20
C ASN A 47 -9.94 -0.48 6.55
N GLN A 48 -9.35 -1.10 5.52
CA GLN A 48 -8.30 -2.09 5.66
C GLN A 48 -6.98 -1.55 5.11
N ILE A 49 -5.89 -2.03 5.73
CA ILE A 49 -4.52 -1.94 5.21
C ILE A 49 -4.12 -3.33 4.76
N PHE A 50 -3.33 -3.40 3.71
CA PHE A 50 -2.87 -4.65 3.13
C PHE A 50 -1.34 -4.69 3.05
N VAL A 51 -0.78 -5.90 3.16
CA VAL A 51 0.64 -6.17 2.94
C VAL A 51 0.77 -7.32 1.96
N VAL A 52 1.55 -7.13 0.91
CA VAL A 52 1.91 -8.23 0.01
C VAL A 52 2.86 -9.16 0.74
N LEU A 53 2.41 -10.38 1.06
CA LEU A 53 3.26 -11.40 1.67
C LEU A 53 4.08 -12.13 0.62
N GLU A 54 3.42 -12.53 -0.47
CA GLU A 54 4.01 -13.28 -1.58
C GLU A 54 3.34 -12.84 -2.89
N GLY A 55 4.10 -12.90 -4.00
CA GLY A 55 3.62 -12.48 -5.31
C GLY A 55 3.69 -10.95 -5.49
N GLU A 56 2.86 -10.45 -6.38
CA GLU A 56 2.85 -9.04 -6.79
C GLU A 56 1.42 -8.54 -6.99
N ALA A 57 1.21 -7.24 -6.85
CA ALA A 57 -0.04 -6.58 -7.19
C ALA A 57 0.22 -5.28 -7.97
N MET A 58 -0.67 -4.94 -8.89
CA MET A 58 -0.57 -3.76 -9.74
C MET A 58 -1.59 -2.72 -9.30
N VAL A 59 -1.13 -1.51 -9.05
CA VAL A 59 -1.98 -0.33 -8.87
C VAL A 59 -2.33 0.22 -10.24
N GLU A 60 -3.63 0.29 -10.56
CA GLU A 60 -4.14 0.68 -11.86
C GLU A 60 -5.21 1.77 -11.73
N LYS A 61 -5.27 2.65 -12.72
CA LYS A 61 -6.32 3.66 -12.83
C LYS A 61 -6.91 3.65 -14.24
N TYR A 62 -8.23 3.72 -14.33
CA TYR A 62 -8.91 3.93 -15.61
C TYR A 62 -9.02 5.42 -15.91
N THR A 63 -8.66 5.78 -17.13
CA THR A 63 -8.78 7.14 -17.67
C THR A 63 -9.58 7.12 -18.97
N SER A 64 -9.88 8.30 -19.52
CA SER A 64 -10.52 8.41 -20.83
C SER A 64 -9.71 7.78 -21.98
N GLU A 65 -8.40 7.62 -21.80
CA GLU A 65 -7.48 7.03 -22.78
C GLU A 65 -7.22 5.54 -22.53
N GLY A 66 -7.82 4.98 -21.48
CA GLY A 66 -7.68 3.58 -21.12
C GLY A 66 -7.07 3.37 -19.73
N ARG A 67 -6.59 2.16 -19.51
CA ARG A 67 -6.01 1.74 -18.24
C ARG A 67 -4.54 2.15 -18.14
N ILE A 68 -4.18 2.82 -17.06
CA ILE A 68 -2.81 3.20 -16.73
C ILE A 68 -2.34 2.36 -15.54
N GLN A 69 -1.19 1.72 -15.69
CA GLN A 69 -0.47 1.08 -14.59
C GLN A 69 0.38 2.12 -13.88
N ILE A 70 0.13 2.31 -12.57
CA ILE A 70 0.77 3.35 -11.77
C ILE A 70 1.99 2.81 -11.05
N GLN A 71 1.86 1.65 -10.41
CA GLN A 71 2.92 1.08 -9.57
C GLN A 71 2.75 -0.42 -9.44
N LEU A 72 3.86 -1.15 -9.53
CA LEU A 72 3.93 -2.54 -9.12
C LEU A 72 4.26 -2.61 -7.62
N LEU A 73 3.45 -3.35 -6.88
CA LEU A 73 3.62 -3.67 -5.47
C LEU A 73 4.23 -5.06 -5.36
N GLN A 74 5.30 -5.18 -4.61
CA GLN A 74 6.04 -6.43 -4.43
C GLN A 74 5.94 -6.93 -2.98
N SER A 75 6.42 -8.14 -2.73
CA SER A 75 6.48 -8.71 -1.38
C SER A 75 7.13 -7.75 -0.37
N GLY A 76 6.44 -7.49 0.73
CA GLY A 76 6.77 -6.50 1.75
C GLY A 76 6.13 -5.12 1.56
N ASP A 77 5.57 -4.82 0.39
CA ASP A 77 4.88 -3.55 0.15
C ASP A 77 3.54 -3.50 0.87
N VAL A 78 3.21 -2.27 1.31
CA VAL A 78 1.98 -1.94 2.03
C VAL A 78 1.08 -1.10 1.12
N PHE A 79 -0.22 -1.31 1.16
CA PHE A 79 -1.19 -0.49 0.43
C PHE A 79 -2.51 -0.36 1.20
N GLY A 80 -3.35 0.58 0.79
CA GLY A 80 -4.61 0.90 1.49
C GLY A 80 -4.43 1.68 2.78
N GLU A 81 -3.20 2.10 3.12
CA GLU A 81 -2.86 2.82 4.36
C GLU A 81 -3.51 4.20 4.45
N MET A 82 -3.91 4.80 3.33
CA MET A 82 -4.57 6.12 3.31
C MET A 82 -5.90 6.09 4.06
N ALA A 83 -6.60 4.96 4.07
CA ALA A 83 -7.84 4.79 4.83
C ALA A 83 -7.63 5.00 6.34
N LEU A 84 -6.47 4.61 6.88
CA LEU A 84 -6.11 4.83 8.28
C LEU A 84 -5.90 6.32 8.60
N MET A 85 -5.53 7.11 7.62
CA MET A 85 -5.30 8.56 7.74
C MET A 85 -6.55 9.40 7.42
N GLY A 86 -7.71 8.76 7.22
CA GLY A 86 -8.99 9.43 7.03
C GLY A 86 -9.50 9.46 5.58
N GLU A 87 -8.68 9.10 4.60
CA GLU A 87 -9.11 8.98 3.21
C GLU A 87 -9.65 7.57 2.96
N LYS A 88 -10.95 7.38 3.23
CA LYS A 88 -11.59 6.07 3.13
C LYS A 88 -11.89 5.63 1.70
N THR A 89 -12.10 6.59 0.79
CA THR A 89 -12.34 6.30 -0.61
C THR A 89 -11.06 5.78 -1.27
N ARG A 90 -11.13 4.61 -1.86
CA ARG A 90 -10.01 4.02 -2.62
C ARG A 90 -9.72 4.85 -3.86
N GLN A 91 -8.46 5.14 -4.13
CA GLN A 91 -8.03 6.07 -5.17
C GLN A 91 -7.60 5.38 -6.46
N ALA A 92 -7.56 4.05 -6.49
CA ALA A 92 -7.16 3.25 -7.63
C ALA A 92 -7.63 1.80 -7.45
N ASP A 93 -7.73 1.07 -8.55
CA ASP A 93 -7.82 -0.38 -8.54
C ASP A 93 -6.48 -0.98 -8.10
N ILE A 94 -6.54 -2.06 -7.32
CA ILE A 94 -5.39 -2.91 -7.07
C ILE A 94 -5.76 -4.32 -7.46
N VAL A 95 -4.99 -4.87 -8.39
CA VAL A 95 -5.20 -6.20 -8.96
C VAL A 95 -3.98 -7.08 -8.75
N SER A 96 -4.19 -8.35 -8.51
CA SER A 96 -3.10 -9.32 -8.42
C SER A 96 -2.39 -9.46 -9.76
N SER A 97 -1.06 -9.51 -9.75
CA SER A 97 -0.22 -9.72 -10.93
C SER A 97 0.45 -11.10 -10.81
N GLY A 98 -0.32 -12.14 -11.10
CA GLY A 98 -0.02 -13.51 -10.81
C GLY A 98 -0.57 -13.98 -9.45
N PRO A 99 -0.35 -15.25 -9.06
CA PRO A 99 -0.74 -15.76 -7.75
C PRO A 99 -0.09 -14.96 -6.63
N SER A 100 -0.88 -14.49 -5.67
CA SER A 100 -0.38 -13.70 -4.56
C SER A 100 -1.07 -14.01 -3.23
N HIS A 101 -0.32 -13.81 -2.13
CA HIS A 101 -0.80 -13.91 -0.76
C HIS A 101 -0.76 -12.51 -0.13
N ILE A 102 -1.91 -12.03 0.31
CA ILE A 102 -2.09 -10.68 0.85
C ILE A 102 -2.57 -10.77 2.29
N LEU A 103 -1.85 -10.11 3.20
CA LEU A 103 -2.28 -9.90 4.57
C LEU A 103 -3.22 -8.70 4.62
N GLU A 104 -4.38 -8.87 5.21
CA GLU A 104 -5.33 -7.81 5.50
C GLU A 104 -5.31 -7.49 6.98
N ILE A 105 -5.28 -6.21 7.32
CA ILE A 105 -5.34 -5.66 8.67
C ILE A 105 -6.52 -4.70 8.72
N GLU A 106 -7.57 -5.06 9.45
CA GLU A 106 -8.71 -4.19 9.64
C GLU A 106 -8.36 -2.99 10.54
N TYR A 107 -8.88 -1.83 10.20
CA TYR A 107 -8.71 -0.60 10.98
C TYR A 107 -9.14 -0.76 12.44
N GLU A 108 -10.26 -1.46 12.69
CA GLU A 108 -10.76 -1.70 14.04
C GLU A 108 -9.75 -2.46 14.91
N SER A 109 -9.07 -3.44 14.32
CA SER A 109 -8.01 -4.20 14.99
C SER A 109 -6.84 -3.30 15.40
N ILE A 110 -6.45 -2.35 14.55
CA ILE A 110 -5.42 -1.36 14.86
C ILE A 110 -5.92 -0.42 15.96
N PHE A 111 -7.19 0.01 15.92
CA PHE A 111 -7.75 0.94 16.88
C PHE A 111 -7.91 0.33 18.29
N ILE A 112 -8.12 -0.98 18.39
CA ILE A 112 -8.08 -1.71 19.67
C ILE A 112 -6.70 -1.56 20.34
N LEU A 113 -5.63 -1.53 19.56
CA LEU A 113 -4.26 -1.34 20.06
C LEU A 113 -4.05 0.04 20.69
N PHE A 114 -4.79 1.07 20.26
CA PHE A 114 -4.72 2.40 20.87
C PHE A 114 -4.92 2.38 22.39
N LYS A 115 -5.87 1.57 22.86
CA LYS A 115 -6.17 1.45 24.29
C LYS A 115 -5.29 0.44 25.01
N LYS A 116 -4.97 -0.67 24.36
CA LYS A 116 -4.29 -1.82 24.99
C LYS A 116 -2.77 -1.76 24.88
N GLU A 117 -2.26 -1.28 23.77
CA GLU A 117 -0.84 -1.31 23.40
C GLU A 117 -0.45 0.00 22.70
N PRO A 118 -0.49 1.15 23.41
CA PRO A 118 -0.33 2.48 22.77
C PRO A 118 1.02 2.65 22.06
N ARG A 119 2.07 1.96 22.51
CA ARG A 119 3.36 1.95 21.81
C ARG A 119 3.27 1.30 20.44
N ILE A 120 2.62 0.14 20.33
CA ILE A 120 2.42 -0.57 19.05
C ILE A 120 1.61 0.32 18.11
N PHE A 121 0.49 0.86 18.60
CA PHE A 121 -0.35 1.78 17.83
C PHE A 121 0.42 2.99 17.31
N GLY A 122 1.19 3.64 18.19
CA GLY A 122 2.00 4.81 17.83
C GLY A 122 3.04 4.49 16.75
N LEU A 123 3.73 3.35 16.84
CA LEU A 123 4.69 2.93 15.83
C LEU A 123 4.03 2.59 14.48
N LEU A 124 2.88 1.91 14.48
CA LEU A 124 2.13 1.64 13.25
C LEU A 124 1.74 2.93 12.54
N LEU A 125 1.16 3.90 13.26
CA LEU A 125 0.80 5.21 12.69
C LEU A 125 2.02 5.95 12.17
N PHE A 126 3.11 5.96 12.92
CA PHE A 126 4.34 6.63 12.51
C PHE A 126 4.95 5.99 11.26
N ASN A 127 4.90 4.67 11.17
CA ASN A 127 5.36 3.94 9.99
C ASN A 127 4.44 4.18 8.78
N CYS A 128 3.12 4.24 8.95
CA CYS A 128 2.20 4.67 7.90
C CYS A 128 2.53 6.08 7.40
N ALA A 129 2.78 7.04 8.30
CA ALA A 129 3.16 8.40 7.93
C ALA A 129 4.47 8.43 7.14
N ARG A 130 5.48 7.63 7.54
CA ARG A 130 6.75 7.46 6.79
C ARG A 130 6.51 6.91 5.38
N LEU A 131 5.64 5.89 5.24
CA LEU A 131 5.29 5.32 3.94
C LEU A 131 4.64 6.36 3.01
N ILE A 132 3.65 7.09 3.51
CA ILE A 132 2.95 8.14 2.76
C ILE A 132 3.93 9.26 2.37
N SER A 133 4.77 9.71 3.29
CA SER A 133 5.80 10.73 3.01
C SER A 133 6.76 10.29 1.92
N LYS A 134 7.22 9.04 1.95
CA LYS A 134 8.11 8.47 0.93
C LYS A 134 7.43 8.40 -0.43
N ARG A 135 6.16 7.99 -0.48
CA ARG A 135 5.36 7.96 -1.72
C ARG A 135 5.15 9.36 -2.29
N LEU A 136 4.81 10.33 -1.44
CA LEU A 136 4.66 11.73 -1.86
C LEU A 136 5.95 12.28 -2.46
N ALA A 137 7.10 12.02 -1.84
CA ALA A 137 8.38 12.42 -2.39
C ALA A 137 8.68 11.78 -3.75
N SER A 138 8.34 10.50 -3.92
CA SER A 138 8.48 9.80 -5.20
C SER A 138 7.56 10.40 -6.28
N LEU A 139 6.29 10.67 -5.94
CA LEU A 139 5.34 11.31 -6.85
C LEU A 139 5.81 12.70 -7.29
N ASN A 140 6.33 13.52 -6.37
CA ASN A 140 6.87 14.83 -6.71
C ASN A 140 8.01 14.72 -7.74
N LYS A 141 8.90 13.72 -7.61
CA LYS A 141 9.95 13.47 -8.59
C LYS A 141 9.37 13.11 -9.96
N THR A 142 8.41 12.20 -10.00
CA THR A 142 7.73 11.80 -11.25
C THR A 142 7.05 12.99 -11.92
N ILE A 143 6.39 13.88 -11.16
CA ILE A 143 5.76 15.09 -11.69
C ILE A 143 6.79 16.00 -12.38
N VAL A 144 7.95 16.20 -11.76
CA VAL A 144 9.03 17.00 -12.35
C VAL A 144 9.55 16.37 -13.66
N GLU A 145 9.76 15.06 -13.66
CA GLU A 145 10.22 14.32 -14.85
C GLU A 145 9.21 14.45 -16.00
N LEU A 146 7.92 14.21 -15.73
CA LEU A 146 6.84 14.36 -16.71
C LEU A 146 6.73 15.78 -17.23
N ARG A 147 6.87 16.80 -16.37
CA ARG A 147 6.83 18.20 -16.79
C ARG A 147 7.97 18.55 -17.75
N ASN A 148 9.17 18.05 -17.46
CA ASN A 148 10.34 18.24 -18.33
C ASN A 148 10.12 17.57 -19.68
N GLU A 149 9.55 16.38 -19.72
CA GLU A 149 9.25 15.66 -20.96
C GLU A 149 8.18 16.39 -21.80
N VAL A 150 7.12 16.86 -21.18
CA VAL A 150 6.09 17.68 -21.85
C VAL A 150 6.70 18.93 -22.47
N ASN A 151 7.55 19.66 -21.75
CA ASN A 151 8.23 20.86 -22.27
C ASN A 151 9.13 20.52 -23.46
N ARG A 152 9.87 19.39 -23.41
CA ARG A 152 10.71 18.92 -24.52
C ARG A 152 9.87 18.65 -25.77
N LEU A 153 8.79 17.89 -25.64
CA LEU A 153 7.90 17.56 -26.77
C LEU A 153 7.22 18.78 -27.38
N GLN A 154 6.85 19.78 -26.55
CA GLN A 154 6.30 21.03 -27.02
C GLN A 154 7.32 21.86 -27.82
N SER A 155 8.57 21.88 -27.40
CA SER A 155 9.66 22.56 -28.09
C SER A 155 9.98 21.92 -29.46
N GLU A 156 9.98 20.58 -29.51
CA GLU A 156 10.19 19.83 -30.78
C GLU A 156 9.06 20.04 -31.79
N LYS A 157 7.81 20.26 -31.35
CA LYS A 157 6.67 20.54 -32.23
C LYS A 157 6.66 22.00 -32.76
N ALA A 158 7.36 22.91 -32.07
CA ALA A 158 7.42 24.32 -32.43
C ALA A 158 8.62 24.66 -33.36
N ALA A 159 9.54 23.72 -33.52
CA ALA A 159 10.71 23.84 -34.41
C ALA A 159 10.44 23.24 -35.79
#